data_5969b8cbee760c3bba7d4302ab8c3998
#
_entry.id   5969b8cbee760c3bba7d4302ab8c3998
#
_cell.length_a   1.000
_cell.length_b   1.000
_cell.length_c   1.000
_cell.angle_alpha   90.00
_cell.angle_beta   90.00
_cell.angle_gamma   90.00
#
_symmetry.space_group_name_H-M   'P 1'
#
loop_
_entity.id
_entity.type
_entity.pdbx_description
1 polymer ?
#
loop_
_entity_poly.entity_id
_entity_poly.type
_entity_poly.pdbx_seq_one_letter_code
_entity_poly.pdbx_strand_id
1 'polypeptide(L)'
;EIWNNYLHENSLFQKFDANNKQYWVSKFSEESTQVLQDIMISDSKYKHLDKSVVMAILVARKCFENSRFLDKNVGINFGSSRGATTLFEKHHSDFISDGFVSTFTSPSTTLGNISSWVSHDLQTEGPEISHSITCSTGLHAVLNGIAWLQSGMSNQFLVGASEAPLTPFTLSQLSAL
;
A
#
# COMPACT_ATOMS: atom_id res chain seq x y z
N GLU A 1 -17.80 -6.93 -13.24
CA GLU A 1 -16.41 -7.16 -13.66
C GLU A 1 -15.69 -8.13 -12.71
N ILE A 2 -15.56 -7.82 -11.40
CA ILE A 2 -14.89 -8.68 -10.40
C ILE A 2 -15.48 -10.09 -10.38
N TRP A 3 -16.81 -10.22 -10.34
CA TRP A 3 -17.50 -11.51 -10.32
C TRP A 3 -17.19 -12.35 -11.57
N ASN A 4 -17.11 -11.73 -12.73
CA ASN A 4 -16.77 -12.44 -13.96
C ASN A 4 -15.34 -13.01 -13.93
N ASN A 5 -14.39 -12.32 -13.29
CA ASN A 5 -13.03 -12.82 -13.11
C ASN A 5 -12.96 -14.08 -12.23
N TYR A 6 -13.88 -14.20 -11.24
CA TYR A 6 -13.99 -15.44 -10.45
C TYR A 6 -14.62 -16.61 -11.20
N LEU A 7 -15.45 -16.34 -12.22
CA LEU A 7 -16.09 -17.38 -13.02
C LEU A 7 -15.19 -17.91 -14.15
N HIS A 8 -14.14 -17.19 -14.50
CA HIS A 8 -13.19 -17.61 -15.52
C HIS A 8 -11.97 -18.28 -14.89
N GLU A 9 -11.62 -19.48 -15.35
CA GLU A 9 -10.47 -20.26 -14.87
C GLU A 9 -9.11 -19.72 -15.38
N ASN A 10 -9.05 -18.46 -15.80
CA ASN A 10 -7.83 -17.84 -16.29
C ASN A 10 -6.88 -17.51 -15.13
N SER A 11 -5.76 -18.20 -15.08
CA SER A 11 -4.69 -17.87 -14.14
C SER A 11 -3.99 -16.58 -14.57
N LEU A 12 -3.87 -15.63 -13.61
CA LEU A 12 -3.08 -14.41 -13.79
C LEU A 12 -1.62 -14.59 -13.34
N PHE A 13 -1.23 -15.78 -12.92
CA PHE A 13 0.14 -16.07 -12.56
C PHE A 13 1.04 -16.14 -13.79
N GLN A 14 2.18 -15.49 -13.69
CA GLN A 14 3.22 -15.49 -14.70
C GLN A 14 4.59 -15.76 -14.10
N LYS A 15 5.51 -16.25 -14.90
CA LYS A 15 6.90 -16.42 -14.50
C LYS A 15 7.60 -15.07 -14.40
N PHE A 16 8.37 -14.92 -13.35
CA PHE A 16 9.15 -13.71 -13.07
C PHE A 16 10.55 -14.11 -12.61
N ASP A 17 11.56 -13.65 -13.32
CA ASP A 17 12.95 -13.93 -13.00
C ASP A 17 13.52 -12.81 -12.12
N ALA A 18 14.07 -13.17 -10.96
CA ALA A 18 14.78 -12.29 -10.06
C ALA A 18 15.91 -13.06 -9.34
N ASN A 19 17.08 -12.45 -9.20
CA ASN A 19 18.24 -13.04 -8.50
C ASN A 19 18.60 -14.46 -8.99
N ASN A 20 18.59 -14.69 -10.29
CA ASN A 20 18.86 -16.00 -10.93
C ASN A 20 17.89 -17.12 -10.51
N LYS A 21 16.72 -16.75 -10.00
CA LYS A 21 15.63 -17.67 -9.67
C LYS A 21 14.34 -17.26 -10.37
N GLN A 22 13.51 -18.25 -10.66
CA GLN A 22 12.20 -18.05 -11.26
C GLN A 22 11.11 -18.16 -10.20
N TYR A 23 10.19 -17.19 -10.19
CA TYR A 23 9.07 -17.12 -9.27
C TYR A 23 7.75 -17.08 -10.04
N TRP A 24 6.71 -17.63 -9.46
CA TRP A 24 5.35 -17.44 -9.95
C TRP A 24 4.74 -16.24 -9.23
N VAL A 25 4.35 -15.21 -9.99
CA VAL A 25 3.82 -13.96 -9.46
C VAL A 25 2.59 -13.52 -10.25
N SER A 26 1.75 -12.70 -9.63
CA SER A 26 0.73 -11.93 -10.32
C SER A 26 1.16 -10.46 -10.34
N LYS A 27 1.08 -9.83 -11.49
CA LYS A 27 1.40 -8.41 -11.69
C LYS A 27 0.16 -7.64 -12.09
N PHE A 28 0.18 -6.36 -11.87
CA PHE A 28 -0.80 -5.47 -12.48
C PHE A 28 -0.69 -5.47 -14.01
N SER A 29 -1.82 -5.20 -14.68
CA SER A 29 -1.82 -4.92 -16.11
C SER A 29 -0.97 -3.68 -16.42
N GLU A 30 -0.57 -3.52 -17.67
CA GLU A 30 0.13 -2.32 -18.13
C GLU A 30 -0.69 -1.07 -17.89
N GLU A 31 -2.00 -1.13 -18.14
CA GLU A 31 -2.94 -0.03 -17.87
C GLU A 31 -2.94 0.36 -16.39
N SER A 32 -3.08 -0.60 -15.48
CA SER A 32 -3.04 -0.31 -14.02
C SER A 32 -1.69 0.23 -13.58
N THR A 33 -0.60 -0.26 -14.18
CA THR A 33 0.75 0.24 -13.91
C THR A 33 0.91 1.68 -14.39
N GLN A 34 0.36 2.03 -15.55
CA GLN A 34 0.37 3.39 -16.06
C GLN A 34 -0.39 4.34 -15.13
N VAL A 35 -1.58 3.95 -14.66
CA VAL A 35 -2.34 4.76 -13.70
C VAL A 35 -1.54 5.06 -12.42
N LEU A 36 -0.79 4.08 -11.89
CA LEU A 36 0.09 4.31 -10.73
C LEU A 36 1.22 5.28 -11.06
N GLN A 37 1.83 5.17 -12.23
CA GLN A 37 2.86 6.11 -12.69
C GLN A 37 2.30 7.52 -12.85
N ASP A 38 1.12 7.67 -13.41
CA ASP A 38 0.45 8.96 -13.59
C ASP A 38 0.21 9.66 -12.23
N ILE A 39 -0.16 8.92 -11.19
CA ILE A 39 -0.25 9.46 -9.83
C ILE A 39 1.13 9.94 -9.36
N MET A 40 2.17 9.14 -9.52
CA MET A 40 3.53 9.49 -9.05
C MET A 40 4.09 10.75 -9.72
N ILE A 41 3.74 11.02 -10.98
CA ILE A 41 4.21 12.20 -11.72
C ILE A 41 3.27 13.40 -11.62
N SER A 42 2.04 13.21 -11.17
CA SER A 42 1.02 14.27 -11.07
C SER A 42 1.39 15.41 -10.12
N ASP A 43 2.20 15.10 -9.10
CA ASP A 43 2.68 16.06 -8.12
C ASP A 43 4.04 15.60 -7.57
N SER A 44 4.95 16.54 -7.36
CA SER A 44 6.29 16.29 -6.80
C SER A 44 6.28 15.58 -5.45
N LYS A 45 5.23 15.76 -4.65
CA LYS A 45 5.04 15.13 -3.33
C LYS A 45 4.92 13.61 -3.42
N TYR A 46 4.40 13.05 -4.53
CA TYR A 46 4.25 11.59 -4.69
C TYR A 46 5.50 10.89 -5.23
N LYS A 47 6.43 11.66 -5.79
CA LYS A 47 7.61 11.13 -6.49
C LYS A 47 8.48 10.20 -5.64
N HIS A 48 8.50 10.41 -4.33
CA HIS A 48 9.34 9.66 -3.39
C HIS A 48 8.55 8.62 -2.56
N LEU A 49 7.30 8.35 -2.93
CA LEU A 49 6.48 7.37 -2.23
C LEU A 49 6.80 5.95 -2.73
N ASP A 50 6.71 5.00 -1.81
CA ASP A 50 6.73 3.59 -2.17
C ASP A 50 5.47 3.21 -2.96
N LYS A 51 5.60 2.20 -3.82
CA LYS A 51 4.48 1.68 -4.61
C LYS A 51 3.29 1.27 -3.74
N SER A 52 3.54 0.70 -2.56
CA SER A 52 2.46 0.33 -1.63
C SER A 52 1.63 1.52 -1.21
N VAL A 53 2.24 2.68 -0.99
CA VAL A 53 1.55 3.92 -0.64
C VAL A 53 0.75 4.45 -1.83
N VAL A 54 1.34 4.47 -3.02
CA VAL A 54 0.65 4.94 -4.25
C VAL A 54 -0.56 4.07 -4.59
N MET A 55 -0.43 2.75 -4.41
CA MET A 55 -1.55 1.81 -4.57
C MET A 55 -2.67 2.09 -3.57
N ALA A 56 -2.32 2.36 -2.30
CA ALA A 56 -3.30 2.72 -1.27
C ALA A 56 -4.04 4.01 -1.65
N ILE A 57 -3.34 5.04 -2.11
CA ILE A 57 -3.94 6.30 -2.58
C ILE A 57 -4.91 6.03 -3.74
N LEU A 58 -4.50 5.24 -4.74
CA LEU A 58 -5.35 4.93 -5.89
C LEU A 58 -6.69 4.29 -5.48
N VAL A 59 -6.63 3.24 -4.66
CA VAL A 59 -7.85 2.54 -4.25
C VAL A 59 -8.68 3.36 -3.27
N ALA A 60 -8.04 4.16 -2.43
CA ALA A 60 -8.69 5.08 -1.51
C ALA A 60 -9.48 6.16 -2.25
N ARG A 61 -8.90 6.79 -3.29
CA ARG A 61 -9.61 7.75 -4.16
C ARG A 61 -10.85 7.13 -4.77
N LYS A 62 -10.72 5.95 -5.42
CA LYS A 62 -11.85 5.24 -6.03
C LYS A 62 -12.95 4.89 -5.01
N CYS A 63 -12.57 4.48 -3.81
CA CYS A 63 -13.52 4.17 -2.75
C CYS A 63 -14.20 5.44 -2.24
N PHE A 64 -13.45 6.51 -2.03
CA PHE A 64 -13.93 7.77 -1.50
C PHE A 64 -14.92 8.45 -2.46
N GLU A 65 -14.60 8.49 -3.76
CA GLU A 65 -15.47 9.02 -4.82
C GLU A 65 -16.83 8.30 -4.90
N ASN A 66 -16.84 6.99 -4.64
CA ASN A 66 -18.04 6.17 -4.67
C ASN A 66 -18.77 6.08 -3.31
N SER A 67 -18.25 6.75 -2.30
CA SER A 67 -18.80 6.74 -0.94
C SER A 67 -19.67 7.98 -0.67
N ARG A 68 -20.53 7.86 0.34
CA ARG A 68 -21.37 8.97 0.83
C ARG A 68 -20.85 9.43 2.19
N PHE A 69 -19.60 9.86 2.24
CA PHE A 69 -19.07 10.47 3.45
C PHE A 69 -19.82 11.77 3.75
N LEU A 70 -20.13 11.98 5.03
CA LEU A 70 -20.96 13.11 5.47
C LEU A 70 -20.17 14.42 5.54
N ASP A 71 -18.90 14.30 5.91
CA ASP A 71 -17.97 15.41 6.07
C ASP A 71 -16.51 14.91 5.93
N LYS A 72 -15.55 15.76 6.27
CA LYS A 72 -14.12 15.43 6.23
C LYS A 72 -13.59 14.69 7.47
N ASN A 73 -14.41 14.57 8.51
CA ASN A 73 -14.03 13.84 9.73
C ASN A 73 -14.10 12.31 9.51
N VAL A 74 -13.35 11.84 8.53
CA VAL A 74 -13.21 10.44 8.18
C VAL A 74 -11.90 9.93 8.73
N GLY A 75 -11.95 8.92 9.59
CA GLY A 75 -10.76 8.23 10.07
C GLY A 75 -10.15 7.36 8.97
N ILE A 76 -8.84 7.28 8.92
CA ILE A 76 -8.09 6.48 7.96
C ILE A 76 -7.33 5.37 8.68
N ASN A 77 -7.55 4.13 8.27
CA ASN A 77 -6.80 2.98 8.77
C ASN A 77 -6.36 2.07 7.64
N PHE A 78 -5.17 2.28 7.16
CA PHE A 78 -4.54 1.40 6.19
C PHE A 78 -3.38 0.64 6.83
N GLY A 79 -3.28 -0.65 6.49
CA GLY A 79 -2.20 -1.51 6.94
C GLY A 79 -1.36 -2.05 5.79
N SER A 80 -0.16 -2.50 6.14
CA SER A 80 0.71 -3.26 5.24
C SER A 80 1.46 -4.30 6.06
N SER A 81 1.61 -5.51 5.55
CA SER A 81 2.37 -6.55 6.25
C SER A 81 3.89 -6.29 6.19
N ARG A 82 4.35 -5.63 5.14
CA ARG A 82 5.76 -5.40 4.86
C ARG A 82 6.13 -3.93 4.68
N GLY A 83 5.17 -3.07 4.46
CA GLY A 83 5.40 -1.64 4.25
C GLY A 83 6.13 -1.32 2.94
N ALA A 84 6.97 -0.31 2.96
CA ALA A 84 7.68 0.26 1.83
C ALA A 84 8.91 -0.57 1.44
N THR A 85 8.74 -1.84 1.06
CA THR A 85 9.83 -2.78 0.79
C THR A 85 10.78 -2.31 -0.30
N THR A 86 10.26 -1.74 -1.39
CA THR A 86 11.10 -1.26 -2.49
C THR A 86 12.06 -0.16 -2.03
N LEU A 87 11.53 0.82 -1.31
CA LEU A 87 12.36 1.92 -0.79
C LEU A 87 13.31 1.45 0.31
N PHE A 88 12.86 0.54 1.18
CA PHE A 88 13.71 -0.01 2.23
C PHE A 88 14.91 -0.75 1.65
N GLU A 89 14.69 -1.65 0.69
CA GLU A 89 15.79 -2.38 0.03
C GLU A 89 16.72 -1.42 -0.69
N LYS A 90 16.21 -0.43 -1.40
CA LYS A 90 16.99 0.60 -2.08
C LYS A 90 17.86 1.38 -1.09
N HIS A 91 17.27 1.96 -0.06
CA HIS A 91 18.00 2.77 0.91
C HIS A 91 19.01 1.96 1.72
N HIS A 92 18.70 0.70 2.01
CA HIS A 92 19.67 -0.20 2.66
C HIS A 92 20.87 -0.49 1.74
N SER A 93 20.61 -0.73 0.45
CA SER A 93 21.68 -0.91 -0.54
C SER A 93 22.55 0.35 -0.68
N ASP A 94 21.93 1.53 -0.75
CA ASP A 94 22.63 2.82 -0.81
C ASP A 94 23.50 3.01 0.45
N PHE A 95 23.00 2.64 1.63
CA PHE A 95 23.78 2.70 2.88
C PHE A 95 25.00 1.76 2.87
N ILE A 96 24.85 0.54 2.37
CA ILE A 96 25.95 -0.41 2.30
C ILE A 96 27.02 0.05 1.31
N SER A 97 26.63 0.66 0.19
CA SER A 97 27.59 1.13 -0.83
C SER A 97 28.27 2.45 -0.46
N ASP A 98 27.51 3.40 0.05
CA ASP A 98 27.93 4.80 0.18
C ASP A 98 28.17 5.24 1.64
N GLY A 99 27.73 4.45 2.62
CA GLY A 99 27.87 4.73 4.05
C GLY A 99 26.93 5.80 4.59
N PHE A 100 25.97 6.29 3.79
CA PHE A 100 24.99 7.27 4.22
C PHE A 100 23.61 6.99 3.61
N VAL A 101 22.57 7.63 4.15
CA VAL A 101 21.19 7.52 3.67
C VAL A 101 20.59 8.90 3.40
N SER A 102 19.61 8.94 2.50
CA SER A 102 18.85 10.15 2.21
C SER A 102 18.01 10.59 3.43
N THR A 103 17.78 11.90 3.57
CA THR A 103 16.85 12.47 4.57
C THR A 103 15.42 11.95 4.40
N PHE A 104 15.05 11.46 3.23
CA PHE A 104 13.73 10.85 2.95
C PHE A 104 13.63 9.40 3.40
N THR A 105 14.72 8.74 3.80
CA THR A 105 14.72 7.31 4.16
C THR A 105 13.76 7.03 5.32
N SER A 106 13.88 7.74 6.44
CA SER A 106 13.03 7.49 7.60
C SER A 106 11.55 7.77 7.31
N PRO A 107 11.13 8.95 6.83
CA PRO A 107 9.72 9.24 6.61
C PRO A 107 9.07 8.38 5.51
N SER A 108 9.83 7.88 4.54
CA SER A 108 9.29 7.07 3.44
C SER A 108 9.21 5.56 3.72
N THR A 109 9.86 5.07 4.78
CA THR A 109 9.92 3.65 5.11
C THR A 109 9.17 3.27 6.39
N THR A 110 8.67 4.24 7.17
CA THR A 110 7.87 3.96 8.37
C THR A 110 6.48 3.45 8.03
N LEU A 111 5.99 2.48 8.82
CA LEU A 111 4.67 1.87 8.60
C LEU A 111 3.50 2.87 8.71
N GLY A 112 3.62 3.90 9.52
CA GLY A 112 2.62 4.98 9.68
C GLY A 112 2.34 5.77 8.40
N ASN A 113 3.24 5.72 7.47
CA ASN A 113 3.25 6.45 6.22
C ASN A 113 1.99 6.23 5.36
N ILE A 114 1.45 5.00 5.26
CA ILE A 114 0.34 4.69 4.35
C ILE A 114 -0.92 5.47 4.71
N SER A 115 -1.37 5.41 5.96
CA SER A 115 -2.59 6.12 6.38
C SER A 115 -2.45 7.63 6.30
N SER A 116 -1.31 8.17 6.73
CA SER A 116 -1.02 9.61 6.61
C SER A 116 -1.07 10.11 5.18
N TRP A 117 -0.49 9.37 4.23
CA TRP A 117 -0.53 9.78 2.83
C TRP A 117 -1.92 9.66 2.22
N VAL A 118 -2.69 8.64 2.58
CA VAL A 118 -4.09 8.52 2.15
C VAL A 118 -4.93 9.67 2.71
N SER A 119 -4.78 9.98 3.99
CA SER A 119 -5.47 11.10 4.63
C SER A 119 -5.10 12.44 4.00
N HIS A 120 -3.79 12.68 3.83
CA HIS A 120 -3.30 13.90 3.18
C HIS A 120 -3.81 14.05 1.75
N ASP A 121 -3.88 12.97 0.99
CA ASP A 121 -4.37 12.95 -0.38
C ASP A 121 -5.87 13.26 -0.46
N LEU A 122 -6.66 12.64 0.40
CA LEU A 122 -8.11 12.80 0.46
C LEU A 122 -8.55 14.04 1.25
N GLN A 123 -7.61 14.74 1.90
CA GLN A 123 -7.87 15.91 2.75
C GLN A 123 -8.86 15.59 3.87
N THR A 124 -8.71 14.41 4.51
CA THR A 124 -9.51 14.03 5.67
C THR A 124 -8.95 14.62 6.96
N GLU A 125 -9.81 14.78 7.96
CA GLU A 125 -9.49 15.45 9.25
C GLU A 125 -9.68 14.50 10.45
N GLY A 126 -10.04 13.24 10.19
CA GLY A 126 -10.22 12.22 11.22
C GLY A 126 -8.90 11.59 11.67
N PRO A 127 -8.95 10.62 12.60
CA PRO A 127 -7.77 9.94 13.09
C PRO A 127 -7.08 9.11 12.01
N GLU A 128 -5.74 9.13 12.00
CA GLU A 128 -4.90 8.40 11.07
C GLU A 128 -4.12 7.31 11.81
N ILE A 129 -4.38 6.05 11.47
CA ILE A 129 -3.73 4.92 12.14
C ILE A 129 -3.28 3.91 11.10
N SER A 130 -2.02 3.53 11.15
CA SER A 130 -1.48 2.42 10.37
C SER A 130 -1.11 1.26 11.28
N HIS A 131 -1.17 0.03 10.73
CA HIS A 131 -0.83 -1.17 11.47
C HIS A 131 -0.27 -2.26 10.56
N SER A 132 0.34 -3.26 11.18
CA SER A 132 0.83 -4.46 10.51
C SER A 132 0.55 -5.69 11.38
N ILE A 133 -0.19 -6.64 10.82
CA ILE A 133 -0.47 -7.95 11.43
C ILE A 133 -0.26 -9.03 10.36
N THR A 134 0.90 -9.03 9.75
CA THR A 134 1.29 -9.98 8.70
C THR A 134 0.19 -10.20 7.64
N CYS A 135 -0.09 -11.44 7.23
CA CYS A 135 -1.05 -11.76 6.17
C CYS A 135 -2.51 -11.37 6.47
N SER A 136 -2.87 -11.17 7.75
CA SER A 136 -4.22 -10.80 8.17
C SER A 136 -4.44 -9.29 8.29
N THR A 137 -3.46 -8.46 7.93
CA THR A 137 -3.50 -7.00 8.09
C THR A 137 -4.78 -6.37 7.52
N GLY A 138 -5.21 -6.79 6.32
CA GLY A 138 -6.43 -6.25 5.70
C GLY A 138 -7.70 -6.54 6.51
N LEU A 139 -7.83 -7.75 7.06
CA LEU A 139 -8.97 -8.12 7.92
C LEU A 139 -8.94 -7.35 9.25
N HIS A 140 -7.76 -7.15 9.82
CA HIS A 140 -7.61 -6.33 11.03
C HIS A 140 -7.91 -4.85 10.80
N ALA A 141 -7.68 -4.32 9.59
CA ALA A 141 -8.13 -2.96 9.26
C ALA A 141 -9.65 -2.81 9.43
N VAL A 142 -10.42 -3.79 8.95
CA VAL A 142 -11.88 -3.82 9.12
C VAL A 142 -12.26 -3.94 10.59
N LEU A 143 -11.63 -4.87 11.33
CA LEU A 143 -11.89 -5.05 12.76
C LEU A 143 -11.62 -3.76 13.56
N ASN A 144 -10.49 -3.12 13.32
CA ASN A 144 -10.14 -1.86 13.95
C ASN A 144 -11.17 -0.77 13.63
N GLY A 145 -11.56 -0.62 12.36
CA GLY A 145 -12.57 0.36 11.95
C GLY A 145 -13.89 0.16 12.69
N ILE A 146 -14.36 -1.08 12.83
CA ILE A 146 -15.57 -1.42 13.60
C ILE A 146 -15.40 -1.01 15.07
N ALA A 147 -14.31 -1.40 15.70
CA ALA A 147 -14.04 -1.11 17.11
C ALA A 147 -13.96 0.40 17.36
N TRP A 148 -13.34 1.15 16.48
CA TRP A 148 -13.18 2.60 16.61
C TRP A 148 -14.47 3.38 16.32
N LEU A 149 -15.31 2.90 15.39
CA LEU A 149 -16.67 3.41 15.23
C LEU A 149 -17.50 3.21 16.51
N GLN A 150 -17.43 2.01 17.09
CA GLN A 150 -18.15 1.69 18.33
C GLN A 150 -17.65 2.47 19.53
N SER A 151 -16.36 2.81 19.57
CA SER A 151 -15.77 3.63 20.66
C SER A 151 -16.04 5.13 20.50
N GLY A 152 -16.64 5.57 19.40
CA GLY A 152 -16.89 6.98 19.13
C GLY A 152 -15.65 7.76 18.70
N MET A 153 -14.56 7.10 18.28
CA MET A 153 -13.35 7.77 17.83
C MET A 153 -13.58 8.64 16.58
N SER A 154 -14.43 8.19 15.69
CA SER A 154 -15.01 8.92 14.55
C SER A 154 -16.31 8.24 14.14
N ASN A 155 -17.14 8.95 13.39
CA ASN A 155 -18.38 8.41 12.86
C ASN A 155 -18.23 7.70 11.51
N GLN A 156 -17.07 7.83 10.89
CA GLN A 156 -16.77 7.31 9.57
C GLN A 156 -15.32 6.87 9.49
N PHE A 157 -15.06 5.71 8.90
CA PHE A 157 -13.69 5.20 8.66
C PHE A 157 -13.56 4.66 7.23
N LEU A 158 -12.47 5.03 6.58
CA LEU A 158 -11.96 4.37 5.40
C LEU A 158 -10.86 3.41 5.84
N VAL A 159 -11.06 2.11 5.60
CA VAL A 159 -10.14 1.05 6.01
C VAL A 159 -9.64 0.25 4.83
N GLY A 160 -8.38 -0.16 4.86
CA GLY A 160 -7.79 -0.92 3.77
C GLY A 160 -6.41 -1.48 4.07
N ALA A 161 -5.84 -2.11 3.06
CA ALA A 161 -4.46 -2.60 3.10
C ALA A 161 -3.84 -2.52 1.71
N SER A 162 -2.52 -2.39 1.67
CA SER A 162 -1.76 -2.34 0.42
C SER A 162 -0.41 -3.01 0.57
N GLU A 163 -0.02 -3.77 -0.46
CA GLU A 163 1.25 -4.50 -0.52
C GLU A 163 1.92 -4.34 -1.88
N ALA A 164 3.24 -4.13 -1.88
CA ALA A 164 4.07 -4.14 -3.09
C ALA A 164 5.26 -5.10 -2.94
N PRO A 165 5.02 -6.43 -2.80
CA PRO A 165 6.02 -7.40 -2.35
C PRO A 165 6.93 -7.93 -3.47
N LEU A 166 6.81 -7.49 -4.71
CA LEU A 166 7.59 -8.01 -5.84
C LEU A 166 8.99 -7.38 -5.87
N THR A 167 9.72 -7.54 -4.78
CA THR A 167 11.12 -7.13 -4.64
C THR A 167 12.03 -8.36 -4.50
N PRO A 168 13.31 -8.28 -4.89
CA PRO A 168 14.21 -9.42 -4.83
C PRO A 168 14.34 -10.04 -3.43
N PHE A 169 14.46 -9.22 -2.40
CA PHE A 169 14.60 -9.71 -1.03
C PHE A 169 13.29 -10.34 -0.52
N THR A 170 12.15 -9.70 -0.76
CA THR A 170 10.85 -10.25 -0.36
C THR A 170 10.53 -11.57 -1.05
N LEU A 171 10.82 -11.67 -2.36
CA LEU A 171 10.64 -12.93 -3.09
C LEU A 171 11.53 -14.04 -2.54
N SER A 172 12.79 -13.72 -2.19
CA SER A 172 13.67 -14.68 -1.54
C SER A 172 13.15 -15.14 -0.19
N GLN A 173 12.63 -14.22 0.64
CA GLN A 173 12.03 -14.57 1.94
C GLN A 173 10.82 -15.49 1.77
N LEU A 174 9.91 -15.17 0.85
CA LEU A 174 8.71 -15.97 0.61
C LEU A 174 9.01 -17.35 0.04
N SER A 175 10.09 -17.51 -0.72
CA SER A 175 10.49 -18.81 -1.24
C SER A 175 11.32 -19.65 -0.25
N ALA A 176 11.63 -19.12 0.91
CA ALA A 176 12.31 -19.86 1.99
C ALA A 176 11.31 -20.48 2.99
N LEU A 177 10.01 -20.18 2.85
CA LEU A 177 8.92 -20.77 3.62
C LEU A 177 8.44 -22.07 2.99
#